data_ce7cc0c5c0879bb26f4eee62396e237d
#
_entry.id   ce7cc0c5c0879bb26f4eee62396e237d
#
_cell.length_a   1.000
_cell.length_b   1.000
_cell.length_c   1.000
_cell.angle_alpha   90.00
_cell.angle_beta   90.00
_cell.angle_gamma   90.00
#
_symmetry.space_group_name_H-M   'P 1'
#
loop_
_entity.id
_entity.type
_entity.pdbx_description
1 polymer ?
#
loop_
_entity_poly.entity_id
_entity_poly.type
_entity_poly.pdbx_seq_one_letter_code
_entity_poly.pdbx_strand_id
1 'polypeptide(L)'
;MNNRYGLVLVLVAAVLGGCVSEDQSQPPVQSTQSTFTAYFAPTGGEMPFPNDLYFNGSTDGTVNIPVLEENRTNPAVGPILAVNAIDGFSTQAPIDAYFSQPIDASTVVGGKTVFVFEVKEDPKTHAVIGFVKPLTPGVDYKAGVSPANHSILVITPLKPLNSSSAYEVVLTNGIKSADGNTAAADSQYAQIQAALASKSKLDDPTLDQIKLLEGAMLQVAGAAGIDTSKVVLTFSFATESAGPVLSYIAAHAEAQTGALQPMGITTTQANPQLA
;
A
#
# COMPACT_ATOMS: atom_id res chain seq x y z
N MET A 1 -42.45 -63.87 20.51
CA MET A 1 -42.39 -65.31 20.43
C MET A 1 -41.18 -65.68 19.63
N ASN A 2 -40.32 -66.52 20.26
CA ASN A 2 -39.23 -67.35 19.71
C ASN A 2 -38.03 -66.59 19.05
N ASN A 3 -36.92 -66.38 19.74
CA ASN A 3 -35.91 -67.28 20.35
C ASN A 3 -35.35 -68.31 19.36
N ARG A 4 -34.05 -68.18 19.04
CA ARG A 4 -33.07 -69.27 19.21
C ARG A 4 -31.65 -68.90 18.82
N TYR A 5 -30.80 -69.24 19.74
CA TYR A 5 -29.32 -69.30 19.83
C TYR A 5 -28.68 -70.22 18.76
N GLY A 6 -27.41 -70.01 18.51
CA GLY A 6 -26.51 -70.96 17.86
C GLY A 6 -25.18 -70.30 17.55
N LEU A 7 -24.27 -70.31 18.44
CA LEU A 7 -23.14 -71.15 18.79
C LEU A 7 -21.97 -71.08 17.79
N VAL A 8 -20.94 -70.38 18.23
CA VAL A 8 -19.48 -70.63 18.21
C VAL A 8 -18.97 -71.65 17.18
N LEU A 9 -18.00 -71.24 16.37
CA LEU A 9 -16.79 -72.02 16.11
C LEU A 9 -15.57 -71.12 15.92
N VAL A 10 -14.63 -71.29 16.83
CA VAL A 10 -13.24 -70.82 16.78
C VAL A 10 -12.46 -71.68 15.80
N LEU A 11 -11.76 -71.07 14.86
CA LEU A 11 -10.68 -71.75 14.18
C LEU A 11 -9.47 -70.80 14.10
N VAL A 12 -8.48 -71.11 14.93
CA VAL A 12 -7.13 -70.63 14.88
C VAL A 12 -6.43 -71.28 13.68
N ALA A 13 -5.89 -70.42 12.80
CA ALA A 13 -4.82 -70.85 11.90
C ALA A 13 -3.81 -69.75 11.79
N ALA A 14 -2.75 -69.91 12.53
CA ALA A 14 -1.49 -69.21 12.25
C ALA A 14 -0.93 -69.73 10.93
N VAL A 15 -0.35 -68.87 10.12
CA VAL A 15 0.85 -69.13 9.33
C VAL A 15 1.36 -67.93 8.55
N LEU A 16 2.61 -67.59 8.82
CA LEU A 16 3.67 -67.16 7.89
C LEU A 16 3.57 -65.83 7.14
N GLY A 17 4.38 -64.97 7.57
CA GLY A 17 5.36 -64.11 6.94
C GLY A 17 5.21 -63.84 5.45
N GLY A 18 4.81 -62.63 5.13
CA GLY A 18 5.06 -61.96 3.86
C GLY A 18 5.28 -60.51 4.16
N CYS A 19 6.53 -60.05 4.12
CA CYS A 19 6.84 -58.63 4.05
C CYS A 19 6.29 -58.09 2.73
N VAL A 20 5.08 -57.58 2.77
CA VAL A 20 4.58 -56.66 1.73
C VAL A 20 5.05 -55.28 2.16
N SER A 21 6.05 -54.77 1.50
CA SER A 21 6.34 -53.35 1.48
C SER A 21 5.10 -52.68 0.90
N GLU A 22 4.19 -52.19 1.73
CA GLU A 22 3.22 -51.20 1.29
C GLU A 22 4.03 -49.95 0.97
N ASP A 23 4.30 -49.77 -0.32
CA ASP A 23 4.65 -48.48 -0.89
C ASP A 23 3.45 -47.55 -0.67
N GLN A 24 3.43 -46.92 0.49
CA GLN A 24 2.55 -45.80 0.80
C GLN A 24 3.06 -44.63 -0.04
N SER A 25 2.80 -44.69 -1.35
CA SER A 25 2.78 -43.48 -2.16
C SER A 25 1.67 -42.57 -1.60
N GLN A 26 2.00 -41.83 -0.55
CA GLN A 26 1.18 -40.67 -0.18
C GLN A 26 1.02 -39.85 -1.45
N PRO A 27 -0.21 -39.50 -1.85
CA PRO A 27 -0.40 -38.57 -2.92
C PRO A 27 0.42 -37.32 -2.53
N PRO A 28 1.14 -36.69 -3.49
CA PRO A 28 1.93 -35.52 -3.18
C PRO A 28 1.01 -34.56 -2.45
N VAL A 29 1.40 -34.21 -1.23
CA VAL A 29 0.78 -33.11 -0.52
C VAL A 29 0.93 -31.95 -1.48
N GLN A 30 -0.13 -31.57 -2.17
CA GLN A 30 -0.19 -30.29 -2.84
C GLN A 30 0.02 -29.28 -1.73
N SER A 31 1.26 -28.81 -1.61
CA SER A 31 1.53 -27.59 -0.89
C SER A 31 0.62 -26.57 -1.56
N THR A 32 -0.43 -26.14 -0.89
CA THR A 32 -1.16 -24.94 -1.24
C THR A 32 -0.14 -23.83 -1.05
N GLN A 33 0.63 -23.59 -2.11
CA GLN A 33 1.63 -22.54 -2.13
C GLN A 33 0.82 -21.27 -1.98
N SER A 34 0.87 -20.68 -0.78
CA SER A 34 0.19 -19.45 -0.46
C SER A 34 0.66 -18.39 -1.45
N THR A 35 -0.25 -17.82 -2.21
CA THR A 35 0.08 -16.81 -3.22
C THR A 35 0.72 -15.61 -2.54
N PHE A 36 1.88 -15.19 -3.05
CA PHE A 36 2.54 -13.96 -2.58
C PHE A 36 1.85 -12.77 -3.25
N THR A 37 1.08 -12.00 -2.51
CA THR A 37 0.13 -11.01 -3.03
C THR A 37 0.49 -9.62 -2.55
N ALA A 38 0.49 -8.62 -3.45
CA ALA A 38 0.50 -7.21 -3.11
C ALA A 38 -0.94 -6.79 -2.78
N TYR A 39 -1.20 -6.33 -1.54
CA TYR A 39 -2.55 -6.01 -1.09
C TYR A 39 -3.12 -4.76 -1.76
N PHE A 40 -4.32 -4.93 -2.30
CA PHE A 40 -5.18 -3.86 -2.80
C PHE A 40 -6.63 -4.32 -2.69
N ALA A 41 -7.23 -4.10 -1.53
CA ALA A 41 -8.61 -4.44 -1.23
C ALA A 41 -9.37 -3.21 -0.72
N PRO A 42 -9.64 -2.21 -1.59
CA PRO A 42 -10.26 -0.94 -1.18
C PRO A 42 -11.63 -1.12 -0.52
N THR A 43 -12.39 -2.15 -0.86
CA THR A 43 -13.67 -2.44 -0.19
C THR A 43 -13.50 -2.97 1.23
N GLY A 44 -12.31 -3.50 1.57
CA GLY A 44 -11.91 -3.96 2.91
C GLY A 44 -11.02 -2.98 3.66
N GLY A 45 -10.59 -1.88 3.02
CA GLY A 45 -9.69 -0.89 3.62
C GLY A 45 -8.22 -1.29 3.61
N GLU A 46 -7.84 -2.38 2.95
CA GLU A 46 -6.45 -2.83 2.82
C GLU A 46 -5.83 -2.24 1.54
N MET A 47 -5.14 -1.14 1.68
CA MET A 47 -4.54 -0.40 0.56
C MET A 47 -3.13 0.10 0.93
N PRO A 48 -2.28 0.40 -0.08
CA PRO A 48 -1.05 1.16 0.15
C PRO A 48 -1.35 2.49 0.83
N PHE A 49 -0.37 3.01 1.54
CA PHE A 49 -0.44 4.33 2.15
C PHE A 49 0.83 5.14 1.83
N PRO A 50 0.72 6.41 1.42
CA PRO A 50 -0.51 7.18 1.14
C PRO A 50 -1.26 6.71 -0.13
N ASN A 51 -2.55 7.09 -0.28
CA ASN A 51 -3.36 6.71 -1.43
C ASN A 51 -4.51 7.71 -1.65
N ASP A 52 -4.74 8.12 -2.88
CA ASP A 52 -5.79 9.10 -3.22
C ASP A 52 -7.21 8.56 -3.04
N LEU A 53 -7.41 7.24 -2.99
CA LEU A 53 -8.72 6.67 -2.65
C LEU A 53 -9.20 7.09 -1.26
N TYR A 54 -8.30 7.57 -0.39
CA TYR A 54 -8.68 8.16 0.90
C TYR A 54 -9.32 9.55 0.79
N PHE A 55 -9.39 10.17 -0.38
CA PHE A 55 -10.21 11.35 -0.61
C PHE A 55 -11.66 11.02 -0.97
N ASN A 56 -11.98 9.74 -1.19
CA ASN A 56 -13.33 9.35 -1.57
C ASN A 56 -14.35 9.78 -0.50
N GLY A 57 -15.43 10.47 -0.97
CA GLY A 57 -16.45 11.03 -0.10
C GLY A 57 -16.06 12.32 0.63
N SER A 58 -14.88 12.87 0.40
CA SER A 58 -14.50 14.21 0.88
C SER A 58 -15.39 15.28 0.22
N THR A 59 -15.81 16.28 1.00
CA THR A 59 -16.61 17.40 0.53
C THR A 59 -15.89 18.74 0.63
N ASP A 60 -14.75 18.77 1.31
CA ASP A 60 -13.94 19.96 1.55
C ASP A 60 -12.53 19.88 0.92
N GLY A 61 -12.23 18.78 0.23
CA GLY A 61 -10.93 18.55 -0.42
C GLY A 61 -9.84 18.05 0.54
N THR A 62 -10.18 17.69 1.77
CA THR A 62 -9.24 17.07 2.70
C THR A 62 -9.31 15.54 2.64
N VAL A 63 -8.28 14.87 3.16
CA VAL A 63 -8.26 13.41 3.30
C VAL A 63 -9.46 12.94 4.13
N ASN A 64 -10.04 11.80 3.80
CA ASN A 64 -11.25 11.26 4.42
C ASN A 64 -11.09 9.78 4.78
N ILE A 65 -10.05 9.45 5.57
CA ILE A 65 -9.86 8.09 6.09
C ILE A 65 -11.02 7.78 7.04
N PRO A 66 -11.76 6.67 6.85
CA PRO A 66 -12.90 6.34 7.66
C PRO A 66 -12.56 6.18 9.14
N VAL A 67 -13.27 6.90 10.00
CA VAL A 67 -13.22 6.74 11.47
C VAL A 67 -14.63 6.62 11.97
N LEU A 68 -14.92 5.53 12.69
CA LEU A 68 -16.23 5.35 13.31
C LEU A 68 -16.50 6.47 14.33
N GLU A 69 -17.71 6.98 14.36
CA GLU A 69 -18.09 8.14 15.20
C GLU A 69 -17.83 7.89 16.68
N GLU A 70 -18.12 6.66 17.17
CA GLU A 70 -17.83 6.25 18.54
C GLU A 70 -16.34 6.23 18.90
N ASN A 71 -15.45 6.17 17.91
CA ASN A 71 -14.02 6.15 18.11
C ASN A 71 -13.35 7.54 18.02
N ARG A 72 -14.06 8.59 17.60
CA ARG A 72 -13.48 9.93 17.40
C ARG A 72 -12.86 10.53 18.65
N THR A 73 -13.32 10.16 19.82
CA THR A 73 -12.77 10.62 21.11
C THR A 73 -11.63 9.73 21.64
N ASN A 74 -11.34 8.60 20.96
CA ASN A 74 -10.25 7.72 21.35
C ASN A 74 -8.91 8.35 20.94
N PRO A 75 -7.96 8.59 21.86
CA PRO A 75 -6.65 9.16 21.52
C PRO A 75 -5.88 8.36 20.46
N ALA A 76 -6.12 7.06 20.32
CA ALA A 76 -5.46 6.20 19.34
C ALA A 76 -5.79 6.59 17.89
N VAL A 77 -6.93 7.23 17.61
CA VAL A 77 -7.30 7.71 16.27
C VAL A 77 -6.87 9.16 16.01
N GLY A 78 -6.29 9.83 16.99
CA GLY A 78 -5.82 11.22 16.86
C GLY A 78 -4.93 11.45 15.63
N PRO A 79 -3.95 10.59 15.32
CA PRO A 79 -3.15 10.71 14.11
C PRO A 79 -3.97 10.64 12.81
N ILE A 80 -4.98 9.76 12.75
CA ILE A 80 -5.87 9.64 11.58
C ILE A 80 -6.70 10.92 11.41
N LEU A 81 -7.25 11.45 12.52
CA LEU A 81 -8.01 12.71 12.49
C LEU A 81 -7.14 13.89 12.07
N ALA A 82 -5.85 13.90 12.43
CA ALA A 82 -4.91 14.92 11.98
C ALA A 82 -4.64 14.82 10.47
N VAL A 83 -4.50 13.61 9.93
CA VAL A 83 -4.38 13.37 8.48
C VAL A 83 -5.66 13.79 7.76
N ASN A 84 -6.83 13.55 8.32
CA ASN A 84 -8.12 13.97 7.74
C ASN A 84 -8.33 15.50 7.75
N ALA A 85 -7.43 16.26 8.34
CA ALA A 85 -7.51 17.73 8.35
C ALA A 85 -6.61 18.38 7.29
N ILE A 86 -5.89 17.61 6.47
CA ILE A 86 -4.97 18.13 5.46
C ILE A 86 -5.46 17.78 4.04
N ASP A 87 -5.06 18.60 3.07
CA ASP A 87 -5.47 18.51 1.67
C ASP A 87 -4.54 17.63 0.80
N GLY A 88 -3.72 16.83 1.43
CA GLY A 88 -2.76 15.94 0.77
C GLY A 88 -1.86 15.27 1.78
N PHE A 89 -0.97 14.44 1.28
CA PHE A 89 -0.06 13.66 2.11
C PHE A 89 1.30 14.33 2.24
N SER A 90 2.08 13.90 3.23
CA SER A 90 3.40 14.45 3.51
C SER A 90 4.35 14.32 2.31
N THR A 91 5.12 15.36 2.05
CA THR A 91 6.19 15.37 1.03
C THR A 91 7.43 14.56 1.42
N GLN A 92 7.52 14.08 2.67
CA GLN A 92 8.71 13.41 3.21
C GLN A 92 8.42 12.06 3.88
N ALA A 93 7.15 11.77 4.18
CA ALA A 93 6.78 10.51 4.81
C ALA A 93 7.09 9.31 3.90
N PRO A 94 7.41 8.15 4.47
CA PRO A 94 7.51 6.92 3.71
C PRO A 94 6.18 6.56 3.02
N ILE A 95 6.31 5.85 1.90
CA ILE A 95 5.21 5.30 1.12
C ILE A 95 5.28 3.79 1.30
N ASP A 96 4.22 3.20 1.83
CA ASP A 96 4.17 1.80 2.22
C ASP A 96 3.22 1.00 1.30
N ALA A 97 3.69 -0.15 0.83
CA ALA A 97 2.87 -1.15 0.16
C ALA A 97 2.97 -2.48 0.91
N TYR A 98 1.84 -3.13 1.12
CA TYR A 98 1.72 -4.31 1.98
C TYR A 98 1.64 -5.58 1.16
N PHE A 99 2.27 -6.64 1.66
CA PHE A 99 2.30 -7.95 1.01
C PHE A 99 1.87 -9.06 1.98
N SER A 100 1.36 -10.14 1.43
CA SER A 100 0.85 -11.29 2.21
C SER A 100 1.94 -12.11 2.90
N GLN A 101 3.22 -11.94 2.50
CA GLN A 101 4.37 -12.71 3.01
C GLN A 101 5.60 -11.81 3.08
N PRO A 102 6.66 -12.22 3.81
CA PRO A 102 7.94 -11.53 3.80
C PRO A 102 8.53 -11.43 2.39
N ILE A 103 9.07 -10.27 2.08
CA ILE A 103 9.63 -9.90 0.78
C ILE A 103 11.13 -10.23 0.75
N ASP A 104 11.63 -10.77 -0.35
CA ASP A 104 13.07 -10.80 -0.65
C ASP A 104 13.54 -9.38 -1.01
N ALA A 105 14.25 -8.74 -0.09
CA ALA A 105 14.72 -7.38 -0.24
C ALA A 105 15.60 -7.17 -1.48
N SER A 106 16.29 -8.20 -1.94
CA SER A 106 17.14 -8.13 -3.14
C SER A 106 16.34 -7.91 -4.43
N THR A 107 15.06 -8.24 -4.42
CA THR A 107 14.16 -8.09 -5.56
C THR A 107 13.44 -6.73 -5.59
N VAL A 108 13.54 -5.94 -4.51
CA VAL A 108 12.97 -4.58 -4.41
C VAL A 108 13.98 -3.59 -4.99
N VAL A 109 13.87 -3.30 -6.28
CA VAL A 109 14.84 -2.50 -7.02
C VAL A 109 14.14 -1.32 -7.71
N GLY A 110 14.47 -0.10 -7.24
CA GLY A 110 13.98 1.12 -7.86
C GLY A 110 14.35 1.19 -9.35
N GLY A 111 13.41 1.57 -10.20
CA GLY A 111 13.58 1.62 -11.66
C GLY A 111 13.57 0.27 -12.37
N LYS A 112 13.32 -0.85 -11.64
CA LYS A 112 13.18 -2.20 -12.23
C LYS A 112 11.90 -2.90 -11.77
N THR A 113 11.64 -2.92 -10.48
CA THR A 113 10.47 -3.57 -9.88
C THR A 113 9.59 -2.59 -9.11
N VAL A 114 10.13 -1.42 -8.76
CA VAL A 114 9.46 -0.33 -8.08
C VAL A 114 9.71 0.96 -8.86
N PHE A 115 8.66 1.60 -9.33
CA PHE A 115 8.75 2.86 -10.07
C PHE A 115 7.92 3.92 -9.36
N VAL A 116 8.40 5.16 -9.41
CA VAL A 116 7.67 6.33 -8.91
C VAL A 116 7.72 7.40 -9.99
N PHE A 117 6.56 7.96 -10.32
CA PHE A 117 6.41 9.02 -11.29
C PHE A 117 5.77 10.25 -10.65
N GLU A 118 6.20 11.44 -11.05
CA GLU A 118 5.39 12.63 -10.87
C GLU A 118 4.38 12.67 -12.03
N VAL A 119 3.11 12.87 -11.70
CA VAL A 119 1.99 12.84 -12.64
C VAL A 119 1.15 14.09 -12.54
N LYS A 120 0.32 14.35 -13.54
CA LYS A 120 -0.76 15.33 -13.45
C LYS A 120 -2.02 14.63 -12.99
N GLU A 121 -2.75 15.29 -12.13
CA GLU A 121 -3.98 14.81 -11.54
C GLU A 121 -5.08 15.85 -11.70
N ASP A 122 -6.30 15.39 -11.86
CA ASP A 122 -7.49 16.24 -11.74
C ASP A 122 -7.76 16.53 -10.26
N PRO A 123 -7.77 17.80 -9.83
CA PRO A 123 -7.83 18.16 -8.42
C PRO A 123 -9.17 17.86 -7.73
N LYS A 124 -10.19 17.44 -8.49
CA LYS A 124 -11.52 17.10 -7.94
C LYS A 124 -11.77 15.62 -7.84
N THR A 125 -11.24 14.87 -8.81
CA THR A 125 -11.49 13.44 -8.92
C THR A 125 -10.31 12.60 -8.50
N HIS A 126 -9.14 13.23 -8.29
CA HIS A 126 -7.86 12.57 -8.05
C HIS A 126 -7.48 11.55 -9.14
N ALA A 127 -8.06 11.71 -10.34
CA ALA A 127 -7.70 10.88 -11.48
C ALA A 127 -6.38 11.35 -12.09
N VAL A 128 -5.47 10.42 -12.31
CA VAL A 128 -4.24 10.69 -13.08
C VAL A 128 -4.62 10.99 -14.52
N ILE A 129 -4.23 12.17 -15.00
CA ILE A 129 -4.55 12.67 -16.35
C ILE A 129 -3.32 12.85 -17.25
N GLY A 130 -2.12 12.58 -16.74
CA GLY A 130 -0.92 12.66 -17.55
C GLY A 130 0.37 12.42 -16.80
N PHE A 131 1.40 12.07 -17.55
CA PHE A 131 2.77 11.87 -17.08
C PHE A 131 3.52 13.21 -17.02
N VAL A 132 4.34 13.41 -15.98
CA VAL A 132 5.25 14.56 -15.88
C VAL A 132 6.69 14.11 -16.05
N LYS A 133 7.20 13.29 -15.13
CA LYS A 133 8.58 12.76 -15.17
C LYS A 133 8.74 11.54 -14.26
N PRO A 134 9.72 10.67 -14.55
CA PRO A 134 10.11 9.64 -13.61
C PRO A 134 10.91 10.26 -12.44
N LEU A 135 10.79 9.69 -11.26
CA LEU A 135 11.72 9.91 -10.16
C LEU A 135 12.91 8.97 -10.31
N THR A 136 14.10 9.47 -10.00
CA THR A 136 15.36 8.72 -10.15
C THR A 136 15.69 7.96 -8.87
N PRO A 137 15.76 6.61 -8.91
CA PRO A 137 16.18 5.80 -7.77
C PRO A 137 17.58 6.18 -7.26
N GLY A 138 17.76 6.24 -5.95
CA GLY A 138 19.03 6.63 -5.32
C GLY A 138 19.29 8.13 -5.31
N VAL A 139 18.46 8.93 -6.00
CA VAL A 139 18.55 10.41 -6.04
C VAL A 139 17.29 11.04 -5.45
N ASP A 140 16.13 10.63 -5.91
CA ASP A 140 14.84 11.18 -5.48
C ASP A 140 14.16 10.28 -4.46
N TYR A 141 14.33 8.97 -4.58
CA TYR A 141 13.76 7.99 -3.65
C TYR A 141 14.65 6.76 -3.49
N LYS A 142 14.41 6.02 -2.42
CA LYS A 142 14.96 4.69 -2.14
C LYS A 142 13.80 3.72 -1.91
N ALA A 143 13.82 2.56 -2.57
CA ALA A 143 12.91 1.46 -2.29
C ALA A 143 13.62 0.39 -1.45
N GLY A 144 12.90 -0.26 -0.56
CA GLY A 144 13.42 -1.33 0.30
C GLY A 144 12.30 -2.05 1.04
N VAL A 145 12.68 -2.87 1.99
CA VAL A 145 11.77 -3.62 2.86
C VAL A 145 11.88 -3.06 4.27
N SER A 146 10.76 -2.93 4.96
CA SER A 146 10.72 -2.46 6.34
C SER A 146 11.49 -3.41 7.28
N PRO A 147 12.43 -2.90 8.09
CA PRO A 147 13.14 -3.74 9.05
C PRO A 147 12.25 -4.23 10.20
N ALA A 148 11.15 -3.53 10.47
CA ALA A 148 10.21 -3.88 11.52
C ALA A 148 9.18 -4.94 11.08
N ASN A 149 8.82 -4.94 9.78
CA ASN A 149 7.90 -5.91 9.21
C ASN A 149 8.30 -6.19 7.75
N HIS A 150 8.90 -7.35 7.52
CA HIS A 150 9.41 -7.74 6.22
C HIS A 150 8.35 -7.95 5.14
N SER A 151 7.07 -7.89 5.47
CA SER A 151 5.97 -7.90 4.50
C SER A 151 5.55 -6.50 4.02
N ILE A 152 6.29 -5.46 4.43
CA ILE A 152 6.04 -4.08 4.00
C ILE A 152 7.19 -3.62 3.08
N LEU A 153 6.84 -3.27 1.85
CA LEU A 153 7.71 -2.54 0.94
C LEU A 153 7.63 -1.05 1.30
N VAL A 154 8.77 -0.41 1.49
CA VAL A 154 8.86 1.00 1.86
C VAL A 154 9.59 1.77 0.79
N ILE A 155 8.98 2.84 0.30
CA ILE A 155 9.60 3.82 -0.58
C ILE A 155 9.84 5.08 0.25
N THR A 156 11.10 5.46 0.42
CA THR A 156 11.49 6.63 1.20
C THR A 156 11.95 7.73 0.26
N PRO A 157 11.29 8.90 0.25
CA PRO A 157 11.81 10.07 -0.43
C PRO A 157 13.19 10.46 0.12
N LEU A 158 14.17 10.68 -0.74
CA LEU A 158 15.51 11.16 -0.38
C LEU A 158 15.61 12.69 -0.40
N LYS A 159 14.62 13.32 -1.01
CA LYS A 159 14.37 14.76 -1.03
C LYS A 159 12.89 14.97 -0.81
N PRO A 160 12.45 16.10 -0.26
CA PRO A 160 11.04 16.42 -0.23
C PRO A 160 10.44 16.35 -1.63
N LEU A 161 9.31 15.68 -1.75
CA LEU A 161 8.49 15.72 -2.96
C LEU A 161 7.96 17.15 -3.15
N ASN A 162 7.58 17.51 -4.37
CA ASN A 162 6.96 18.79 -4.62
C ASN A 162 5.63 18.88 -3.88
N SER A 163 5.36 20.02 -3.25
CA SER A 163 4.06 20.34 -2.64
C SER A 163 2.99 20.51 -3.74
N SER A 164 1.72 20.23 -3.42
CA SER A 164 0.59 20.34 -4.36
C SER A 164 0.83 19.61 -5.68
N SER A 165 1.41 18.43 -5.60
CA SER A 165 1.80 17.59 -6.74
C SER A 165 1.28 16.18 -6.54
N ALA A 166 1.09 15.45 -7.63
CA ALA A 166 0.64 14.07 -7.57
C ALA A 166 1.74 13.09 -8.01
N TYR A 167 1.71 11.92 -7.43
CA TYR A 167 2.68 10.86 -7.67
C TYR A 167 1.96 9.54 -7.91
N GLU A 168 2.50 8.75 -8.82
CA GLU A 168 2.06 7.39 -9.09
C GLU A 168 3.18 6.41 -8.74
N VAL A 169 2.83 5.35 -8.06
CA VAL A 169 3.71 4.21 -7.76
C VAL A 169 3.28 3.01 -8.58
N VAL A 170 4.25 2.32 -9.18
CA VAL A 170 4.02 1.09 -9.95
C VAL A 170 4.90 -0.02 -9.40
N LEU A 171 4.29 -1.13 -9.00
CA LEU A 171 4.96 -2.34 -8.55
C LEU A 171 4.75 -3.47 -9.56
N THR A 172 5.83 -4.23 -9.82
CA THR A 172 5.78 -5.33 -10.80
C THR A 172 6.00 -6.70 -10.16
N ASN A 173 5.64 -7.74 -10.89
CA ASN A 173 5.83 -9.14 -10.48
C ASN A 173 7.31 -9.58 -10.43
N GLY A 174 8.25 -8.69 -10.70
CA GLY A 174 9.67 -8.90 -10.42
C GLY A 174 10.00 -8.95 -8.93
N ILE A 175 9.13 -8.41 -8.07
CA ILE A 175 9.22 -8.54 -6.61
C ILE A 175 8.88 -9.99 -6.23
N LYS A 176 9.67 -10.56 -5.30
CA LYS A 176 9.51 -11.95 -4.84
C LYS A 176 9.38 -12.01 -3.33
N SER A 177 8.73 -13.07 -2.84
CA SER A 177 8.77 -13.40 -1.42
C SER A 177 10.13 -13.97 -1.03
N ALA A 178 10.42 -14.02 0.27
CA ALA A 178 11.61 -14.66 0.82
C ALA A 178 11.74 -16.14 0.39
N ASP A 179 10.62 -16.80 0.09
CA ASP A 179 10.55 -18.18 -0.41
C ASP A 179 10.67 -18.26 -1.95
N GLY A 180 10.89 -17.14 -2.64
CA GLY A 180 11.09 -17.06 -4.08
C GLY A 180 9.80 -17.01 -4.92
N ASN A 181 8.61 -16.92 -4.30
CA ASN A 181 7.34 -16.78 -5.01
C ASN A 181 7.24 -15.40 -5.67
N THR A 182 6.81 -15.38 -6.91
CA THR A 182 6.60 -14.13 -7.67
C THR A 182 5.36 -13.40 -7.13
N ALA A 183 5.46 -12.07 -6.98
CA ALA A 183 4.33 -11.25 -6.57
C ALA A 183 3.16 -11.35 -7.56
N ALA A 184 1.96 -11.46 -7.02
CA ALA A 184 0.70 -11.44 -7.75
C ALA A 184 -0.14 -10.23 -7.31
N ALA A 185 -1.03 -9.80 -8.18
CA ALA A 185 -2.05 -8.82 -7.86
C ALA A 185 -3.04 -9.35 -6.82
N ASP A 186 -3.56 -8.49 -5.96
CA ASP A 186 -4.71 -8.78 -5.12
C ASP A 186 -5.92 -9.17 -5.97
N SER A 187 -6.83 -9.93 -5.37
CA SER A 187 -8.03 -10.40 -6.07
C SER A 187 -8.88 -9.25 -6.63
N GLN A 188 -9.03 -8.13 -5.91
CA GLN A 188 -9.77 -6.97 -6.38
C GLN A 188 -9.01 -6.24 -7.50
N TYR A 189 -7.69 -6.09 -7.35
CA TYR A 189 -6.86 -5.51 -8.41
C TYR A 189 -6.86 -6.36 -9.68
N ALA A 190 -6.77 -7.67 -9.54
CA ALA A 190 -6.86 -8.61 -10.67
C ALA A 190 -8.21 -8.54 -11.39
N GLN A 191 -9.33 -8.39 -10.67
CA GLN A 191 -10.66 -8.16 -11.25
C GLN A 191 -10.70 -6.87 -12.06
N ILE A 192 -10.12 -5.79 -11.52
CA ILE A 192 -10.01 -4.50 -12.22
C ILE A 192 -9.21 -4.66 -13.52
N GLN A 193 -8.04 -5.30 -13.47
CA GLN A 193 -7.22 -5.54 -14.65
C GLN A 193 -7.96 -6.38 -15.72
N ALA A 194 -8.64 -7.44 -15.29
CA ALA A 194 -9.43 -8.28 -16.20
C ALA A 194 -10.59 -7.51 -16.86
N ALA A 195 -11.27 -6.66 -16.08
CA ALA A 195 -12.35 -5.81 -16.57
C ALA A 195 -11.84 -4.73 -17.54
N LEU A 196 -10.66 -4.17 -17.31
CA LEU A 196 -10.01 -3.24 -18.25
C LEU A 196 -9.66 -3.94 -19.57
N ALA A 197 -9.07 -5.14 -19.51
CA ALA A 197 -8.71 -5.91 -20.70
C ALA A 197 -9.91 -6.33 -21.53
N SER A 198 -11.00 -6.75 -20.89
CA SER A 198 -12.25 -7.16 -21.54
C SER A 198 -13.21 -6.02 -21.83
N LYS A 199 -12.91 -4.79 -21.38
CA LYS A 199 -13.78 -3.61 -21.46
C LYS A 199 -15.17 -3.86 -20.83
N SER A 200 -15.23 -4.69 -19.79
CA SER A 200 -16.45 -5.03 -19.07
C SER A 200 -16.68 -4.12 -17.87
N LYS A 201 -17.91 -4.13 -17.35
CA LYS A 201 -18.24 -3.56 -16.05
C LYS A 201 -17.94 -4.57 -14.97
N LEU A 202 -17.68 -4.07 -13.76
CA LEU A 202 -17.61 -4.86 -12.56
C LEU A 202 -18.97 -4.80 -11.83
N ASP A 203 -19.36 -5.90 -11.19
CA ASP A 203 -20.61 -5.98 -10.43
C ASP A 203 -20.57 -5.10 -9.17
N ASP A 204 -19.38 -4.97 -8.56
CA ASP A 204 -19.15 -4.04 -7.47
C ASP A 204 -19.01 -2.62 -8.02
N PRO A 205 -19.92 -1.68 -7.66
CA PRO A 205 -19.91 -0.32 -8.18
C PRO A 205 -18.67 0.48 -7.72
N THR A 206 -18.12 0.17 -6.57
CA THR A 206 -16.90 0.82 -6.05
C THR A 206 -15.71 0.41 -6.88
N LEU A 207 -15.55 -0.88 -7.15
CA LEU A 207 -14.48 -1.37 -8.02
C LEU A 207 -14.63 -0.89 -9.46
N ASP A 208 -15.88 -0.74 -9.95
CA ASP A 208 -16.12 -0.22 -11.30
C ASP A 208 -15.74 1.26 -11.44
N GLN A 209 -15.86 2.05 -10.37
CA GLN A 209 -15.36 3.43 -10.32
C GLN A 209 -13.82 3.44 -10.25
N ILE A 210 -13.22 2.67 -9.36
CA ILE A 210 -11.76 2.57 -9.20
C ILE A 210 -11.11 2.09 -10.49
N LYS A 211 -11.74 1.20 -11.25
CA LYS A 211 -11.27 0.73 -12.56
C LYS A 211 -10.90 1.87 -13.51
N LEU A 212 -11.63 2.98 -13.50
CA LEU A 212 -11.34 4.13 -14.35
C LEU A 212 -10.04 4.81 -13.95
N LEU A 213 -9.80 4.94 -12.64
CA LEU A 213 -8.57 5.52 -12.08
C LEU A 213 -7.37 4.62 -12.39
N GLU A 214 -7.51 3.31 -12.13
CA GLU A 214 -6.47 2.32 -12.42
C GLU A 214 -6.14 2.22 -13.92
N GLY A 215 -7.15 2.33 -14.77
CA GLY A 215 -6.95 2.37 -16.22
C GLY A 215 -6.08 3.55 -16.67
N ALA A 216 -6.26 4.71 -16.06
CA ALA A 216 -5.47 5.91 -16.34
C ALA A 216 -4.01 5.73 -15.85
N MET A 217 -3.79 5.19 -14.66
CA MET A 217 -2.46 4.90 -14.13
C MET A 217 -1.73 3.86 -14.99
N LEU A 218 -2.38 2.77 -15.38
CA LEU A 218 -1.78 1.78 -16.29
C LEU A 218 -1.42 2.36 -17.66
N GLN A 219 -2.17 3.35 -18.18
CA GLN A 219 -1.79 4.07 -19.39
C GLN A 219 -0.52 4.89 -19.20
N VAL A 220 -0.37 5.58 -18.07
CA VAL A 220 0.84 6.35 -17.74
C VAL A 220 2.02 5.40 -17.56
N ALA A 221 1.87 4.31 -16.83
CA ALA A 221 2.91 3.29 -16.70
C ALA A 221 3.36 2.73 -18.05
N GLY A 222 2.42 2.41 -18.93
CA GLY A 222 2.72 1.94 -20.30
C GLY A 222 3.44 2.98 -21.14
N ALA A 223 3.01 4.25 -21.07
CA ALA A 223 3.67 5.37 -21.76
C ALA A 223 5.09 5.62 -21.23
N ALA A 224 5.34 5.34 -19.96
CA ALA A 224 6.66 5.36 -19.33
C ALA A 224 7.54 4.13 -19.67
N GLY A 225 7.06 3.20 -20.50
CA GLY A 225 7.79 2.03 -20.98
C GLY A 225 7.72 0.81 -20.05
N ILE A 226 6.80 0.80 -19.08
CA ILE A 226 6.58 -0.36 -18.22
C ILE A 226 5.68 -1.36 -18.95
N ASP A 227 6.08 -2.63 -18.90
CA ASP A 227 5.24 -3.74 -19.34
C ASP A 227 4.06 -3.91 -18.38
N THR A 228 2.90 -3.41 -18.75
CA THR A 228 1.70 -3.41 -17.89
C THR A 228 1.20 -4.81 -17.57
N SER A 229 1.56 -5.84 -18.35
CA SER A 229 1.24 -7.24 -18.04
C SER A 229 1.99 -7.78 -16.82
N LYS A 230 3.04 -7.08 -16.39
CA LYS A 230 3.83 -7.41 -15.20
C LYS A 230 3.45 -6.60 -13.98
N VAL A 231 2.57 -5.62 -14.12
CA VAL A 231 2.14 -4.77 -13.02
C VAL A 231 1.22 -5.57 -12.08
N VAL A 232 1.56 -5.56 -10.80
CA VAL A 232 0.77 -6.21 -9.75
C VAL A 232 0.03 -5.21 -8.88
N LEU A 233 0.45 -3.93 -8.92
CA LEU A 233 -0.17 -2.85 -8.16
C LEU A 233 0.24 -1.50 -8.74
N THR A 234 -0.74 -0.61 -8.93
CA THR A 234 -0.55 0.84 -9.09
C THR A 234 -1.36 1.57 -8.02
N PHE A 235 -0.91 2.74 -7.63
CA PHE A 235 -1.68 3.66 -6.81
C PHE A 235 -1.09 5.07 -6.95
N SER A 236 -1.92 6.08 -6.73
CA SER A 236 -1.51 7.47 -6.73
C SER A 236 -1.72 8.11 -5.36
N PHE A 237 -1.02 9.22 -5.13
CA PHE A 237 -1.23 10.07 -3.97
C PHE A 237 -0.85 11.52 -4.29
N ALA A 238 -1.64 12.44 -3.77
CA ALA A 238 -1.38 13.87 -3.84
C ALA A 238 -0.66 14.35 -2.59
N THR A 239 0.28 15.28 -2.76
CA THR A 239 1.00 15.91 -1.65
C THR A 239 0.31 17.18 -1.19
N GLU A 240 0.40 17.44 0.13
CA GLU A 240 -0.19 18.60 0.79
C GLU A 240 0.24 19.95 0.19
N SER A 241 -0.63 20.95 0.28
CA SER A 241 -0.38 22.31 -0.15
C SER A 241 0.32 23.14 0.97
N ALA A 242 1.53 22.74 1.34
CA ALA A 242 2.29 23.41 2.40
C ALA A 242 2.65 24.86 2.07
N GLY A 243 2.79 25.22 0.78
CA GLY A 243 3.20 26.54 0.33
C GLY A 243 2.31 27.68 0.78
N PRO A 244 0.98 27.64 0.61
CA PRO A 244 0.07 28.69 1.06
C PRO A 244 0.09 28.92 2.57
N VAL A 245 0.14 27.85 3.36
CA VAL A 245 0.22 27.93 4.83
C VAL A 245 1.51 28.57 5.29
N LEU A 246 2.64 28.14 4.73
CA LEU A 246 3.95 28.73 5.06
C LEU A 246 4.03 30.20 4.63
N SER A 247 3.51 30.56 3.46
CA SER A 247 3.45 31.95 2.99
C SER A 247 2.58 32.80 3.89
N TYR A 248 1.44 32.29 4.34
CA TYR A 248 0.56 32.97 5.30
C TYR A 248 1.29 33.21 6.63
N ILE A 249 1.94 32.18 7.19
CA ILE A 249 2.70 32.29 8.43
C ILE A 249 3.85 33.28 8.28
N ALA A 250 4.61 33.22 7.18
CA ALA A 250 5.71 34.15 6.91
C ALA A 250 5.24 35.60 6.85
N ALA A 251 4.17 35.90 6.10
CA ALA A 251 3.61 37.23 5.99
C ALA A 251 3.10 37.78 7.33
N HIS A 252 2.51 36.91 8.16
CA HIS A 252 2.04 37.33 9.50
C HIS A 252 3.17 37.43 10.52
N ALA A 253 4.21 36.60 10.41
CA ALA A 253 5.41 36.71 11.25
C ALA A 253 6.16 38.02 10.95
N GLU A 254 6.31 38.37 9.67
CA GLU A 254 6.93 39.67 9.28
C GLU A 254 6.10 40.86 9.78
N ALA A 255 4.77 40.79 9.71
CA ALA A 255 3.90 41.83 10.25
C ALA A 255 4.00 41.96 11.78
N GLN A 256 4.25 40.88 12.48
CA GLN A 256 4.41 40.88 13.94
C GLN A 256 5.81 41.31 14.40
N THR A 257 6.86 41.10 13.58
CA THR A 257 8.22 41.56 13.93
C THR A 257 8.32 43.10 14.09
N GLY A 258 7.47 43.84 13.40
CA GLY A 258 7.33 45.29 13.61
C GLY A 258 6.69 45.66 14.97
N ALA A 259 5.98 44.73 15.61
CA ALA A 259 5.34 44.90 16.92
C ALA A 259 6.15 44.31 18.09
N LEU A 260 7.14 43.45 17.80
CA LEU A 260 8.07 42.94 18.80
C LEU A 260 9.02 44.07 19.20
N GLN A 261 8.64 44.86 20.20
CA GLN A 261 9.59 45.74 20.88
C GLN A 261 10.72 44.84 21.38
N PRO A 262 12.00 45.27 21.21
CA PRO A 262 13.09 44.54 21.81
C PRO A 262 12.86 44.52 23.33
N MET A 263 12.52 43.37 23.87
CA MET A 263 12.28 43.23 25.31
C MET A 263 13.54 43.31 26.14
N GLY A 264 14.66 43.73 25.53
CA GLY A 264 15.93 43.91 26.21
C GLY A 264 16.51 42.61 26.79
N ILE A 265 15.95 41.46 26.43
CA ILE A 265 16.41 40.16 26.91
C ILE A 265 17.60 39.73 26.06
N THR A 266 18.79 39.75 26.67
CA THR A 266 19.99 39.19 26.07
C THR A 266 19.99 37.66 26.26
N THR A 267 20.77 36.92 25.48
CA THR A 267 20.94 35.47 25.64
C THR A 267 21.39 35.09 27.06
N THR A 268 22.15 35.95 27.72
CA THR A 268 22.59 35.82 29.13
C THR A 268 21.41 35.88 30.10
N GLN A 269 20.41 36.72 29.83
CA GLN A 269 19.20 36.82 30.65
C GLN A 269 18.23 35.68 30.38
N ALA A 270 18.20 35.16 29.14
CA ALA A 270 17.36 34.02 28.78
C ALA A 270 17.92 32.69 29.35
N ASN A 271 19.24 32.59 29.47
CA ASN A 271 19.89 31.40 30.05
C ASN A 271 21.24 31.76 30.68
N PRO A 272 21.25 32.15 31.97
CA PRO A 272 22.47 32.57 32.67
C PRO A 272 23.56 31.48 32.78
N GLN A 273 23.22 30.23 32.53
CA GLN A 273 24.19 29.12 32.57
C GLN A 273 24.94 28.91 31.26
N LEU A 274 24.61 29.65 30.20
CA LEU A 274 25.30 29.64 28.91
C LEU A 274 26.28 30.80 28.72
N ALA A 275 26.52 31.61 29.74
CA ALA A 275 27.46 32.73 29.72
C ALA A 275 28.86 32.31 30.18
#